data_a6d0c2261c20d0f4738fa769ed7a784e
#
_entry.id   a6d0c2261c20d0f4738fa769ed7a784e
#
_cell.length_a   1.000
_cell.length_b   1.000
_cell.length_c   1.000
_cell.angle_alpha   90.00
_cell.angle_beta   90.00
_cell.angle_gamma   90.00
#
_symmetry.space_group_name_H-M   'P 1'
#
loop_
_entity.id
_entity.type
_entity.pdbx_description
1 polymer ?
#
loop_
_entity_poly.entity_id
_entity_poly.type
_entity_poly.pdbx_seq_one_letter_code
_entity_poly.pdbx_strand_id
1 'polypeptide(L)'
;MCIRDRHHIDCTDLLTIGKFTSIGGYGTQILTHSTSLQHNKQACGPITIGHHCFIGTRSVILPNSILPDQSVLGAGAVMKKQFTQSFCLYGGVPAKFIKEMDMNYAFFHRTYRP
;
A
#
# COMPACT_ATOMS: atom_id res chain seq x y z
N MET A 1 -5.51 -2.48 11.77
CA MET A 1 -5.34 -1.41 10.77
C MET A 1 -5.51 -0.07 11.44
N CYS A 2 -4.65 0.88 11.13
CA CYS A 2 -4.74 2.24 11.64
C CYS A 2 -4.76 3.21 10.45
N ILE A 3 -5.86 3.93 10.26
CA ILE A 3 -6.04 4.87 9.16
C ILE A 3 -6.21 6.25 9.76
N ARG A 4 -5.33 7.18 9.36
CA ARG A 4 -5.44 8.59 9.75
C ARG A 4 -6.43 9.29 8.82
N ASP A 5 -6.76 10.54 9.17
CA ASP A 5 -7.77 11.32 8.46
C ASP A 5 -7.36 11.67 7.03
N ARG A 6 -8.37 11.98 6.21
CA ARG A 6 -8.21 12.52 4.86
C ARG A 6 -7.53 11.60 3.86
N HIS A 7 -7.70 10.29 4.03
CA HIS A 7 -7.36 9.34 3.00
C HIS A 7 -8.56 9.08 2.11
N HIS A 8 -8.30 8.82 0.85
CA HIS A 8 -9.33 8.40 -0.10
C HIS A 8 -9.15 6.92 -0.39
N ILE A 9 -10.14 6.13 -0.03
CA ILE A 9 -10.12 4.69 -0.24
C ILE A 9 -11.30 4.33 -1.12
N ASP A 10 -11.00 3.81 -2.31
CA ASP A 10 -11.99 3.38 -3.26
C ASP A 10 -12.14 1.87 -3.21
N CYS A 11 -13.35 1.40 -3.08
CA CYS A 11 -13.67 -0.03 -2.98
C CYS A 11 -14.53 -0.50 -4.15
N THR A 12 -14.27 0.00 -5.37
CA THR A 12 -14.94 -0.48 -6.57
C THR A 12 -14.64 -1.95 -6.84
N ASP A 13 -13.42 -2.39 -6.50
CA ASP A 13 -13.04 -3.79 -6.51
C ASP A 13 -12.58 -4.22 -5.12
N LEU A 14 -12.16 -5.46 -4.96
CA LEU A 14 -11.75 -6.00 -3.66
C LEU A 14 -10.49 -5.32 -3.15
N LEU A 15 -10.59 -4.77 -1.96
CA LEU A 15 -9.45 -4.22 -1.23
C LEU A 15 -9.26 -5.04 0.06
N THR A 16 -8.08 -5.63 0.21
CA THR A 16 -7.72 -6.39 1.40
C THR A 16 -6.57 -5.69 2.11
N ILE A 17 -6.78 -5.36 3.38
CA ILE A 17 -5.74 -4.75 4.22
C ILE A 17 -5.56 -5.64 5.45
N GLY A 18 -4.34 -6.09 5.68
CA GLY A 18 -4.01 -6.98 6.78
C GLY A 18 -4.03 -6.31 8.15
N LYS A 19 -3.81 -7.11 9.19
CA LYS A 19 -3.82 -6.66 10.58
C LYS A 19 -2.57 -5.83 10.89
N PHE A 20 -2.73 -4.88 11.81
CA PHE A 20 -1.64 -4.03 12.31
C PHE A 20 -0.92 -3.24 11.22
N THR A 21 -1.61 -3.00 10.10
CA THR A 21 -1.13 -2.15 9.03
C THR A 21 -1.52 -0.70 9.33
N SER A 22 -0.59 0.22 9.10
CA SER A 22 -0.82 1.65 9.31
C SER A 22 -0.73 2.40 7.99
N ILE A 23 -1.67 3.33 7.80
CA ILE A 23 -1.59 4.31 6.74
C ILE A 23 -1.32 5.64 7.41
N GLY A 24 -0.09 6.13 7.25
CA GLY A 24 0.40 7.31 7.96
C GLY A 24 0.01 8.62 7.29
N GLY A 25 0.00 9.70 8.07
CA GLY A 25 -0.25 11.03 7.56
C GLY A 25 -1.64 11.21 6.98
N TYR A 26 -1.72 11.86 5.82
CA TYR A 26 -2.98 12.09 5.12
C TYR A 26 -2.76 12.13 3.60
N GLY A 27 -3.87 12.11 2.85
CA GLY A 27 -3.83 12.27 1.40
C GLY A 27 -3.41 11.03 0.63
N THR A 28 -3.30 9.88 1.29
CA THR A 28 -3.06 8.62 0.59
C THR A 28 -4.32 8.20 -0.16
N GLN A 29 -4.15 7.77 -1.40
CA GLN A 29 -5.24 7.30 -2.24
C GLN A 29 -5.05 5.84 -2.56
N ILE A 30 -6.07 5.04 -2.29
CA ILE A 30 -6.12 3.62 -2.65
C ILE A 30 -7.24 3.47 -3.67
N LEU A 31 -6.87 3.18 -4.91
CA LEU A 31 -7.78 3.19 -6.04
C LEU A 31 -7.84 1.80 -6.66
N THR A 32 -9.00 1.17 -6.62
CA THR A 32 -9.23 -0.14 -7.22
C THR A 32 -9.76 -0.06 -8.64
N HIS A 33 -9.87 1.14 -9.19
CA HIS A 33 -10.27 1.31 -10.58
C HIS A 33 -9.40 2.36 -11.27
N SER A 34 -9.34 2.26 -12.58
CA SER A 34 -8.67 3.22 -13.44
C SER A 34 -9.31 3.21 -14.80
N THR A 35 -8.95 4.18 -15.64
CA THR A 35 -9.43 4.20 -17.02
C THR A 35 -8.42 3.51 -17.92
N SER A 36 -8.88 2.52 -18.67
CA SER A 36 -8.09 1.93 -19.73
C SER A 36 -8.11 2.86 -20.95
N LEU A 37 -6.98 3.46 -21.26
CA LEU A 37 -6.89 4.35 -22.41
C LEU A 37 -7.03 3.59 -23.72
N GLN A 38 -6.55 2.36 -23.73
CA GLN A 38 -6.61 1.53 -24.94
C GLN A 38 -8.04 1.19 -25.34
N HIS A 39 -8.92 0.94 -24.37
CA HIS A 39 -10.28 0.48 -24.61
C HIS A 39 -11.35 1.52 -24.27
N ASN A 40 -10.94 2.68 -23.76
CA ASN A 40 -11.84 3.74 -23.32
C ASN A 40 -12.90 3.20 -22.34
N LYS A 41 -12.47 2.38 -21.39
CA LYS A 41 -13.36 1.76 -20.40
C LYS A 41 -12.75 1.89 -19.01
N GLN A 42 -13.63 1.87 -18.02
CA GLN A 42 -13.20 1.74 -16.63
C GLN A 42 -12.68 0.32 -16.41
N ALA A 43 -11.48 0.21 -15.86
CA ALA A 43 -10.88 -1.05 -15.49
C ALA A 43 -10.77 -1.13 -13.98
N CYS A 44 -11.07 -2.29 -13.43
CA CYS A 44 -10.95 -2.55 -11.98
C CYS A 44 -9.89 -3.60 -11.72
N GLY A 45 -9.32 -3.57 -10.52
CA GLY A 45 -8.38 -4.58 -10.09
C GLY A 45 -8.26 -4.62 -8.58
N PRO A 46 -8.12 -5.81 -7.99
CA PRO A 46 -8.00 -5.95 -6.56
C PRO A 46 -6.67 -5.41 -6.05
N ILE A 47 -6.67 -4.95 -4.80
CA ILE A 47 -5.47 -4.50 -4.11
C ILE A 47 -5.34 -5.32 -2.84
N THR A 48 -4.14 -5.83 -2.57
CA THR A 48 -3.83 -6.56 -1.34
C THR A 48 -2.69 -5.88 -0.62
N ILE A 49 -2.94 -5.51 0.62
CA ILE A 49 -1.92 -4.98 1.53
C ILE A 49 -1.83 -5.95 2.70
N GLY A 50 -0.64 -6.48 2.95
CA GLY A 50 -0.45 -7.51 3.96
C GLY A 50 -0.51 -7.01 5.39
N HIS A 51 -0.11 -7.86 6.32
CA HIS A 51 -0.06 -7.56 7.74
C HIS A 51 1.20 -6.77 8.09
N HIS A 52 1.10 -5.93 9.12
CA HIS A 52 2.24 -5.16 9.64
C HIS A 52 2.92 -4.31 8.56
N CYS A 53 2.15 -3.76 7.63
CA CYS A 53 2.66 -2.85 6.62
C CYS A 53 2.56 -1.40 7.11
N PHE A 54 3.44 -0.56 6.59
CA PHE A 54 3.35 0.88 6.81
C PHE A 54 3.29 1.57 5.45
N ILE A 55 2.28 2.41 5.27
CA ILE A 55 2.10 3.18 4.04
C ILE A 55 2.32 4.64 4.37
N GLY A 56 3.31 5.25 3.73
CA GLY A 56 3.66 6.64 3.95
C GLY A 56 2.60 7.60 3.44
N THR A 57 2.68 8.84 3.92
CA THR A 57 1.72 9.89 3.58
C THR A 57 1.70 10.19 2.07
N ARG A 58 0.54 10.55 1.55
CA ARG A 58 0.33 10.96 0.16
C ARG A 58 0.80 9.94 -0.87
N SER A 59 0.75 8.68 -0.52
CA SER A 59 1.02 7.61 -1.47
C SER A 59 -0.22 7.34 -2.33
N VAL A 60 0.00 6.76 -3.51
CA VAL A 60 -1.09 6.34 -4.39
C VAL A 60 -0.89 4.86 -4.68
N ILE A 61 -1.93 4.07 -4.42
CA ILE A 61 -1.93 2.63 -4.68
C ILE A 61 -2.95 2.35 -5.77
N LEU A 62 -2.47 1.83 -6.88
CA LEU A 62 -3.27 1.62 -8.09
C LEU A 62 -3.75 0.17 -8.19
N PRO A 63 -4.73 -0.12 -9.07
CA PRO A 63 -5.29 -1.46 -9.21
C PRO A 63 -4.23 -2.53 -9.46
N ASN A 64 -4.52 -3.74 -8.99
CA ASN A 64 -3.66 -4.92 -9.14
C ASN A 64 -2.33 -4.83 -8.40
N SER A 65 -2.25 -4.00 -7.36
CA SER A 65 -1.06 -3.88 -6.52
C SER A 65 -1.09 -4.87 -5.38
N ILE A 66 0.08 -5.39 -5.00
CA ILE A 66 0.25 -6.23 -3.82
C ILE A 66 1.44 -5.70 -3.04
N LEU A 67 1.20 -5.37 -1.77
CA LEU A 67 2.25 -5.06 -0.81
C LEU A 67 2.32 -6.23 0.17
N PRO A 68 3.43 -7.00 0.18
CA PRO A 68 3.53 -8.18 1.03
C PRO A 68 3.60 -7.82 2.51
N ASP A 69 3.44 -8.82 3.37
CA ASP A 69 3.49 -8.63 4.81
C ASP A 69 4.82 -7.98 5.24
N GLN A 70 4.77 -7.24 6.34
CA GLN A 70 5.94 -6.58 6.93
C GLN A 70 6.74 -5.75 5.91
N SER A 71 6.04 -4.97 5.13
CA SER A 71 6.66 -4.10 4.12
C SER A 71 6.30 -2.65 4.36
N VAL A 72 7.12 -1.76 3.81
CA VAL A 72 6.92 -0.32 3.95
C VAL A 72 6.84 0.31 2.56
N LEU A 73 5.82 1.13 2.36
CA LEU A 73 5.71 1.97 1.18
C LEU A 73 6.07 3.40 1.57
N GLY A 74 7.08 3.96 0.92
CA GLY A 74 7.56 5.30 1.24
C GLY A 74 6.55 6.39 0.91
N ALA A 75 6.69 7.54 1.57
CA ALA A 75 5.81 8.69 1.34
C ALA A 75 5.87 9.16 -0.11
N GLY A 76 4.73 9.53 -0.67
CA GLY A 76 4.64 10.04 -2.04
C GLY A 76 4.85 8.99 -3.11
N ALA A 77 4.91 7.71 -2.77
CA ALA A 77 5.11 6.65 -3.76
C ALA A 77 3.84 6.37 -4.56
N VAL A 78 4.02 5.92 -5.78
CA VAL A 78 2.91 5.44 -6.62
C VAL A 78 3.14 3.96 -6.90
N MET A 79 2.34 3.11 -6.26
CA MET A 79 2.47 1.66 -6.38
C MET A 79 1.50 1.12 -7.42
N LYS A 80 2.03 0.35 -8.37
CA LYS A 80 1.23 -0.30 -9.40
C LYS A 80 1.71 -1.71 -9.72
N LYS A 81 2.56 -2.27 -8.87
CA LYS A 81 3.15 -3.60 -9.05
C LYS A 81 2.75 -4.55 -7.95
N GLN A 82 2.95 -5.82 -8.22
CA GLN A 82 2.85 -6.87 -7.23
C GLN A 82 4.25 -7.18 -6.70
N PHE A 83 4.52 -6.78 -5.46
CA PHE A 83 5.77 -7.10 -4.80
C PHE A 83 5.61 -8.40 -4.02
N THR A 84 6.69 -9.14 -3.86
CA THR A 84 6.65 -10.46 -3.23
C THR A 84 7.59 -10.60 -2.04
N GLN A 85 8.52 -9.68 -1.86
CA GLN A 85 9.52 -9.79 -0.80
C GLN A 85 9.10 -8.96 0.41
N SER A 86 8.98 -9.62 1.57
CA SER A 86 8.67 -8.98 2.86
C SER A 86 9.90 -8.30 3.45
N PHE A 87 9.66 -7.49 4.48
CA PHE A 87 10.70 -6.73 5.21
C PHE A 87 11.52 -5.82 4.29
N CYS A 88 10.84 -5.20 3.33
CA CYS A 88 11.48 -4.31 2.37
C CYS A 88 10.80 -2.94 2.34
N LEU A 89 11.58 -1.93 2.00
CA LEU A 89 11.09 -0.60 1.70
C LEU A 89 10.95 -0.47 0.19
N TYR A 90 9.74 -0.10 -0.23
CA TYR A 90 9.44 0.23 -1.62
C TYR A 90 9.07 1.71 -1.71
N GLY A 91 9.46 2.37 -2.77
CA GLY A 91 9.12 3.77 -2.91
C GLY A 91 9.44 4.33 -4.29
N GLY A 92 9.07 5.58 -4.49
CA GLY A 92 9.30 6.30 -5.76
C GLY A 92 8.07 6.29 -6.67
N VAL A 93 8.23 6.89 -7.84
CA VAL A 93 7.20 6.99 -8.87
C VAL A 93 7.79 6.50 -10.20
N PRO A 94 7.45 5.30 -10.67
CA PRO A 94 6.69 4.24 -10.00
C PRO A 94 7.48 3.63 -8.83
N ALA A 95 6.75 3.04 -7.88
CA ALA A 95 7.38 2.43 -6.72
C ALA A 95 8.26 1.24 -7.11
N LYS A 96 9.42 1.19 -6.50
CA LYS A 96 10.42 0.14 -6.74
C LYS A 96 11.04 -0.26 -5.41
N PHE A 97 11.70 -1.41 -5.40
CA PHE A 97 12.50 -1.84 -4.26
C PHE A 97 13.59 -0.80 -3.98
N ILE A 98 13.71 -0.41 -2.71
CA ILE A 98 14.74 0.53 -2.28
C ILE A 98 15.79 -0.20 -1.43
N LYS A 99 15.35 -0.86 -0.36
CA LYS A 99 16.26 -1.58 0.53
C LYS A 99 15.53 -2.60 1.37
N GLU A 100 16.27 -3.54 1.94
CA GLU A 100 15.76 -4.43 2.96
C GLU A 100 15.70 -3.70 4.29
N MET A 101 14.69 -4.05 5.10
CA MET A 101 14.51 -3.52 6.45
C MET A 101 14.92 -4.58 7.46
N ASP A 102 15.32 -4.13 8.65
CA ASP A 102 15.64 -5.06 9.74
C ASP A 102 14.36 -5.77 10.18
N MET A 103 14.37 -7.11 10.11
CA MET A 103 13.25 -7.93 10.53
C MET A 103 12.91 -7.79 12.01
N ASN A 104 13.83 -7.28 12.81
CA ASN A 104 13.64 -7.11 14.25
C ASN A 104 13.05 -5.77 14.65
N TYR A 105 12.69 -4.90 13.68
CA TYR A 105 12.01 -3.66 14.02
C TYR A 105 10.71 -3.95 14.75
N ALA A 106 10.50 -3.24 15.86
CA ALA A 106 9.34 -3.47 16.73
C ALA A 106 8.01 -3.31 15.96
N PHE A 107 7.96 -2.45 14.96
CA PHE A 107 6.76 -2.25 14.16
C PHE A 107 6.27 -3.55 13.51
N PHE A 108 7.18 -4.40 13.04
CA PHE A 108 6.81 -5.64 12.36
C PHE A 108 6.29 -6.73 13.30
N HIS A 109 6.41 -6.54 14.60
CA HIS A 109 6.04 -7.54 15.60
C HIS A 109 5.00 -7.04 16.60
N ARG A 110 4.47 -5.83 16.38
CA ARG A 110 3.51 -5.26 17.32
C ARG A 110 2.20 -6.04 17.31
N THR A 111 1.60 -6.14 18.48
CA THR A 111 0.30 -6.80 18.67
C THR A 111 -0.76 -5.82 19.16
N TYR A 112 -0.45 -4.54 19.19
CA TYR A 112 -1.34 -3.48 19.63
C TYR A 112 -1.18 -2.25 18.73
N ARG A 113 -2.15 -1.36 18.81
CA ARG A 113 -2.03 -0.05 18.14
C ARG A 113 -1.44 0.95 19.11
N PRO A 114 -0.53 1.79 18.64
CA PRO A 114 -0.03 2.88 19.47
C PRO A 114 -1.11 3.92 19.73
#